data_e2419fe2007123af16a3a7de2745924e
#
_entry.id   e2419fe2007123af16a3a7de2745924e
#
_cell.length_a   1.000
_cell.length_b   1.000
_cell.length_c   1.000
_cell.angle_alpha   90.00
_cell.angle_beta   90.00
_cell.angle_gamma   90.00
#
_symmetry.space_group_name_H-M   'P 1'
#
loop_
_entity.id
_entity.type
_entity.pdbx_description
1 polymer ?
#
loop_
_entity_poly.entity_id
_entity_poly.type
_entity_poly.pdbx_seq_one_letter_code
_entity_poly.pdbx_strand_id
1 'polypeptide(L)'
;MSKIDTLCVHAGYEPGRGEPRQLPIVQSTTFKYETSDQMGRLFDLEDSGYFYTRLANPTCDAVAARINALEGGVGAILTSSGQAANLFACLNICKSGDHIVSLNNIYGGTFNLLGVSLKQMGIEVTFVDHNATDAEVEACFRPETKLLFGETISNPGVEVLDIERFAKIAHAHGVPLVIDNTFATPIHCRPFEWGADIVTHSTTKYIDGHGASVGGCLVDSGNFDWDAHADKFPGLTTPDASYHGLTYTKKFGKAAYITKAVTHLMRDLGSMQSPQNAFYLNLGLQTLHLRIRRVTESALKVATFLKNHPAVAWIRYPDLPDDPEHAKQLKYLPEGSCGVMCIGLKGGRAFDNRFMDALKLVTIETHVADCYTCILHPASHTHRQLSDEQLRAAGIDPGLMRLSIGLEDPDDIIADLTNALDTAANA
;
A
#
# COMPACT_ATOMS: atom_id res chain seq x y z
N MET A 1 12.79 7.48 21.12
CA MET A 1 11.54 7.00 20.48
C MET A 1 11.28 5.55 20.86
N SER A 2 10.01 5.16 20.99
CA SER A 2 9.64 3.77 21.26
C SER A 2 9.97 2.87 20.06
N LYS A 3 10.28 1.59 20.31
CA LYS A 3 10.48 0.59 19.25
C LYS A 3 9.16 0.29 18.54
N ILE A 4 9.23 -0.22 17.31
CA ILE A 4 8.08 -0.42 16.42
C ILE A 4 7.00 -1.32 17.05
N ASP A 5 7.38 -2.37 17.76
CA ASP A 5 6.44 -3.28 18.45
C ASP A 5 5.60 -2.53 19.51
N THR A 6 6.24 -1.61 20.24
CA THR A 6 5.56 -0.73 21.22
C THR A 6 4.63 0.25 20.51
N LEU A 7 5.03 0.79 19.35
CA LEU A 7 4.19 1.69 18.55
C LEU A 7 2.94 0.97 18.03
N CYS A 8 3.02 -0.29 17.64
CA CYS A 8 1.85 -1.09 17.25
C CYS A 8 0.75 -1.10 18.32
N VAL A 9 1.15 -1.10 19.59
CA VAL A 9 0.19 -1.22 20.72
C VAL A 9 -0.22 0.14 21.25
N HIS A 10 0.69 1.11 21.36
CA HIS A 10 0.47 2.33 22.12
C HIS A 10 0.30 3.61 21.30
N ALA A 11 0.78 3.66 20.04
CA ALA A 11 0.67 4.88 19.27
C ALA A 11 -0.78 5.25 18.93
N GLY A 12 -1.06 6.53 18.76
CA GLY A 12 -2.31 7.08 18.24
C GLY A 12 -3.44 7.24 19.24
N TYR A 13 -3.46 6.49 20.35
CA TYR A 13 -4.47 6.65 21.41
C TYR A 13 -3.83 6.50 22.78
N GLU A 14 -3.97 7.53 23.59
CA GLU A 14 -3.55 7.57 24.99
C GLU A 14 -4.77 7.94 25.86
N PRO A 15 -5.33 6.97 26.62
CA PRO A 15 -6.50 7.25 27.44
C PRO A 15 -6.13 8.13 28.65
N GLY A 16 -6.96 9.12 28.93
CA GLY A 16 -6.90 9.90 30.14
C GLY A 16 -7.38 9.11 31.37
N ARG A 17 -7.28 9.73 32.56
CA ARG A 17 -7.71 9.10 33.80
C ARG A 17 -9.23 8.84 33.81
N GLY A 18 -9.60 7.56 33.89
CA GLY A 18 -11.03 7.14 33.90
C GLY A 18 -11.62 6.96 32.49
N GLU A 19 -10.83 7.17 31.45
CA GLU A 19 -11.23 6.88 30.07
C GLU A 19 -11.04 5.40 29.71
N PRO A 20 -11.76 4.92 28.67
CA PRO A 20 -11.61 3.54 28.18
C PRO A 20 -10.16 3.25 27.74
N ARG A 21 -9.61 2.12 28.19
CA ARG A 21 -8.29 1.68 27.74
C ARG A 21 -8.25 1.37 26.24
N GLN A 22 -9.34 0.80 25.71
CA GLN A 22 -9.48 0.52 24.29
C GLN A 22 -10.05 1.73 23.59
N LEU A 23 -9.56 2.00 22.39
CA LEU A 23 -10.03 3.08 21.53
C LEU A 23 -11.57 3.03 21.38
N PRO A 24 -12.32 4.07 21.76
CA PRO A 24 -13.77 4.11 21.59
C PRO A 24 -14.17 4.22 20.11
N ILE A 25 -15.32 3.64 19.74
CA ILE A 25 -15.94 3.87 18.45
C ILE A 25 -16.83 5.10 18.55
N VAL A 26 -16.42 6.20 17.94
CA VAL A 26 -17.21 7.44 17.88
C VAL A 26 -18.10 7.42 16.65
N GLN A 27 -19.28 6.85 16.79
CA GLN A 27 -20.27 6.71 15.72
C GLN A 27 -21.18 7.95 15.68
N SER A 28 -20.66 9.06 15.17
CA SER A 28 -21.38 10.33 15.02
C SER A 28 -21.09 10.96 13.66
N THR A 29 -22.08 11.60 13.06
CA THR A 29 -21.90 12.37 11.82
C THR A 29 -21.32 13.75 12.09
N THR A 30 -21.73 14.39 13.19
CA THR A 30 -21.39 15.77 13.57
C THR A 30 -21.06 15.86 15.05
N PHE A 31 -20.50 16.98 15.44
CA PHE A 31 -20.09 17.28 16.82
C PHE A 31 -20.68 18.60 17.27
N LYS A 32 -20.88 18.78 18.57
CA LYS A 32 -21.41 20.00 19.17
C LYS A 32 -20.30 21.03 19.37
N TYR A 33 -20.61 22.29 19.07
CA TYR A 33 -19.74 23.44 19.34
C TYR A 33 -20.22 24.21 20.57
N GLU A 34 -19.32 24.94 21.21
CA GLU A 34 -19.65 25.80 22.32
C GLU A 34 -20.23 27.14 21.83
N THR A 35 -19.66 27.72 20.78
CA THR A 35 -20.06 29.00 20.23
C THR A 35 -20.07 28.99 18.69
N SER A 36 -20.82 29.91 18.10
CA SER A 36 -20.84 30.14 16.65
C SER A 36 -19.45 30.55 16.11
N ASP A 37 -18.72 31.35 16.90
CA ASP A 37 -17.37 31.78 16.54
C ASP A 37 -16.36 30.62 16.50
N GLN A 38 -16.41 29.72 17.49
CA GLN A 38 -15.60 28.47 17.46
C GLN A 38 -15.86 27.66 16.20
N MET A 39 -17.13 27.51 15.81
CA MET A 39 -17.50 26.81 14.59
C MET A 39 -16.86 27.49 13.36
N GLY A 40 -16.91 28.81 13.26
CA GLY A 40 -16.28 29.56 12.17
C GLY A 40 -14.78 29.31 12.09
N ARG A 41 -14.06 29.43 13.20
CA ARG A 41 -12.60 29.19 13.24
C ARG A 41 -12.21 27.77 12.84
N LEU A 42 -13.01 26.73 13.16
CA LEU A 42 -12.76 25.37 12.69
C LEU A 42 -12.85 25.27 11.16
N PHE A 43 -13.86 25.90 10.54
CA PHE A 43 -14.02 25.94 9.08
C PHE A 43 -12.90 26.72 8.39
N ASP A 44 -12.37 27.78 9.04
CA ASP A 44 -11.26 28.58 8.54
C ASP A 44 -9.89 27.95 8.82
N LEU A 45 -9.86 26.76 9.39
CA LEU A 45 -8.65 26.03 9.80
C LEU A 45 -7.78 26.84 10.79
N GLU A 46 -8.41 27.70 11.60
CA GLU A 46 -7.75 28.51 12.63
C GLU A 46 -7.77 27.84 14.00
N ASP A 47 -8.66 26.85 14.17
CA ASP A 47 -8.78 26.05 15.37
C ASP A 47 -8.71 24.56 15.03
N SER A 48 -8.44 23.71 16.02
CA SER A 48 -8.41 22.26 15.90
C SER A 48 -9.61 21.63 16.61
N GLY A 49 -10.20 20.60 16.01
CA GLY A 49 -11.34 19.90 16.59
C GLY A 49 -12.15 19.11 15.58
N TYR A 50 -13.21 18.50 16.07
CA TYR A 50 -14.10 17.68 15.26
C TYR A 50 -15.38 18.45 14.95
N PHE A 51 -15.83 18.44 13.70
CA PHE A 51 -17.10 19.06 13.31
C PHE A 51 -17.93 18.14 12.39
N TYR A 52 -17.30 17.36 11.53
CA TYR A 52 -17.98 16.44 10.64
C TYR A 52 -17.11 15.23 10.34
N THR A 53 -17.65 14.03 10.56
CA THR A 53 -16.90 12.76 10.50
C THR A 53 -16.25 12.48 9.14
N ARG A 54 -16.77 13.02 8.03
CA ARG A 54 -16.14 12.87 6.71
C ARG A 54 -14.72 13.48 6.67
N LEU A 55 -14.48 14.56 7.42
CA LEU A 55 -13.18 15.23 7.45
C LEU A 55 -12.30 14.72 8.59
N ALA A 56 -12.88 14.53 9.77
CA ALA A 56 -12.16 14.09 10.95
C ALA A 56 -13.09 13.36 11.94
N ASN A 57 -12.59 12.27 12.52
CA ASN A 57 -13.31 11.49 13.51
C ASN A 57 -12.31 10.93 14.53
N PRO A 58 -12.57 11.04 15.86
CA PRO A 58 -11.61 10.61 16.89
C PRO A 58 -11.08 9.18 16.71
N THR A 59 -11.95 8.24 16.32
CA THR A 59 -11.55 6.84 16.09
C THR A 59 -10.66 6.71 14.86
N CYS A 60 -11.04 7.33 13.75
CA CYS A 60 -10.26 7.27 12.51
C CYS A 60 -8.89 7.96 12.67
N ASP A 61 -8.86 9.12 13.33
CA ASP A 61 -7.64 9.89 13.52
C ASP A 61 -6.65 9.19 14.45
N ALA A 62 -7.14 8.53 15.51
CA ALA A 62 -6.28 7.73 16.37
C ALA A 62 -5.60 6.57 15.62
N VAL A 63 -6.33 5.93 14.70
CA VAL A 63 -5.78 4.83 13.89
C VAL A 63 -4.83 5.37 12.82
N ALA A 64 -5.17 6.47 12.17
CA ALA A 64 -4.28 7.16 11.23
C ALA A 64 -2.98 7.59 11.92
N ALA A 65 -3.06 8.16 13.12
CA ALA A 65 -1.90 8.55 13.92
C ALA A 65 -1.01 7.35 14.29
N ARG A 66 -1.59 6.18 14.53
CA ARG A 66 -0.84 4.94 14.76
C ARG A 66 -0.06 4.51 13.54
N ILE A 67 -0.70 4.45 12.35
CA ILE A 67 -0.02 4.12 11.10
C ILE A 67 1.07 5.16 10.79
N ASN A 68 0.77 6.45 10.99
CA ASN A 68 1.75 7.52 10.85
C ASN A 68 2.99 7.32 11.73
N ALA A 69 2.79 6.95 13.00
CA ALA A 69 3.90 6.68 13.93
C ALA A 69 4.72 5.44 13.50
N LEU A 70 4.08 4.42 12.95
CA LEU A 70 4.75 3.22 12.43
C LEU A 70 5.59 3.55 11.20
N GLU A 71 5.09 4.34 10.26
CA GLU A 71 5.84 4.78 9.07
C GLU A 71 6.87 5.88 9.40
N GLY A 72 6.65 6.66 10.44
CA GLY A 72 7.51 7.78 10.82
C GLY A 72 7.25 9.07 10.04
N GLY A 73 6.01 9.27 9.61
CA GLY A 73 5.56 10.46 8.90
C GLY A 73 5.18 11.62 9.81
N VAL A 74 4.75 12.73 9.22
CA VAL A 74 4.23 13.92 9.92
C VAL A 74 2.71 13.91 10.04
N GLY A 75 2.02 13.11 9.22
CA GLY A 75 0.57 12.99 9.25
C GLY A 75 0.06 11.89 8.34
N ALA A 76 -1.11 11.36 8.66
CA ALA A 76 -1.78 10.34 7.88
C ALA A 76 -3.29 10.54 7.87
N ILE A 77 -3.97 9.98 6.86
CA ILE A 77 -5.43 9.91 6.77
C ILE A 77 -5.86 8.49 6.38
N LEU A 78 -6.97 8.03 6.96
CA LEU A 78 -7.61 6.79 6.52
C LEU A 78 -8.55 7.05 5.34
N THR A 79 -8.54 6.13 4.39
CA THR A 79 -9.43 6.15 3.23
C THR A 79 -10.27 4.87 3.17
N SER A 80 -11.32 4.87 2.36
CA SER A 80 -12.24 3.74 2.21
C SER A 80 -11.62 2.50 1.53
N SER A 81 -10.47 2.66 0.88
CA SER A 81 -9.72 1.59 0.21
C SER A 81 -8.28 2.03 -0.11
N GLY A 82 -7.39 1.07 -0.39
CA GLY A 82 -6.06 1.36 -0.90
C GLY A 82 -6.08 2.13 -2.22
N GLN A 83 -7.03 1.83 -3.11
CA GLN A 83 -7.21 2.58 -4.36
C GLN A 83 -7.60 4.04 -4.13
N ALA A 84 -8.40 4.32 -3.10
CA ALA A 84 -8.70 5.70 -2.72
C ALA A 84 -7.46 6.42 -2.17
N ALA A 85 -6.59 5.70 -1.43
CA ALA A 85 -5.31 6.25 -0.98
C ALA A 85 -4.39 6.60 -2.17
N ASN A 86 -4.25 5.69 -3.14
CA ASN A 86 -3.45 5.91 -4.35
C ASN A 86 -4.03 7.05 -5.21
N LEU A 87 -5.36 7.10 -5.36
CA LEU A 87 -6.04 8.20 -6.05
C LEU A 87 -5.75 9.55 -5.36
N PHE A 88 -5.87 9.61 -4.04
CA PHE A 88 -5.62 10.84 -3.27
C PHE A 88 -4.15 11.23 -3.35
N ALA A 89 -3.21 10.28 -3.30
CA ALA A 89 -1.79 10.56 -3.48
C ALA A 89 -1.51 11.28 -4.80
N CYS A 90 -2.16 10.86 -5.88
CA CYS A 90 -2.03 11.49 -7.19
C CYS A 90 -2.77 12.84 -7.27
N LEU A 91 -4.07 12.85 -7.00
CA LEU A 91 -4.92 14.04 -7.21
C LEU A 91 -4.60 15.19 -6.28
N ASN A 92 -3.92 14.94 -5.16
CA ASN A 92 -3.50 16.01 -4.26
C ASN A 92 -2.52 17.01 -4.90
N ILE A 93 -1.75 16.53 -5.89
CA ILE A 93 -0.70 17.33 -6.57
C ILE A 93 -0.81 17.32 -8.10
N CYS A 94 -1.68 16.48 -8.67
CA CYS A 94 -1.92 16.42 -10.11
C CYS A 94 -3.29 16.99 -10.48
N LYS A 95 -3.36 17.60 -11.65
CA LYS A 95 -4.58 18.11 -12.31
C LYS A 95 -4.54 17.75 -13.79
N SER A 96 -5.62 18.04 -14.53
CA SER A 96 -5.64 17.89 -15.99
C SER A 96 -4.47 18.64 -16.64
N GLY A 97 -3.77 17.97 -17.55
CA GLY A 97 -2.55 18.44 -18.23
C GLY A 97 -1.25 18.01 -17.53
N ASP A 98 -1.30 17.49 -16.30
CA ASP A 98 -0.13 16.97 -15.59
C ASP A 98 0.23 15.54 -16.02
N HIS A 99 1.43 15.10 -15.62
CA HIS A 99 2.00 13.81 -15.97
C HIS A 99 2.53 13.06 -14.74
N ILE A 100 2.47 11.74 -14.78
CA ILE A 100 2.99 10.82 -13.77
C ILE A 100 3.96 9.85 -14.44
N VAL A 101 5.10 9.57 -13.82
CA VAL A 101 5.94 8.41 -14.13
C VAL A 101 5.57 7.31 -13.13
N SER A 102 5.32 6.10 -13.62
CA SER A 102 5.02 4.95 -12.76
C SER A 102 5.81 3.73 -13.19
N LEU A 103 6.23 2.92 -12.22
CA LEU A 103 6.72 1.59 -12.54
C LEU A 103 5.59 0.73 -13.11
N ASN A 104 5.94 -0.23 -13.99
CA ASN A 104 4.97 -1.08 -14.68
C ASN A 104 4.57 -2.34 -13.87
N ASN A 105 5.39 -2.73 -12.89
CA ASN A 105 5.22 -3.94 -12.06
C ASN A 105 4.37 -3.70 -10.79
N ILE A 106 3.46 -2.75 -10.82
CA ILE A 106 2.54 -2.41 -9.72
C ILE A 106 1.26 -3.24 -9.77
N TYR A 107 0.48 -3.21 -8.69
CA TYR A 107 -0.83 -3.86 -8.61
C TYR A 107 -1.72 -3.50 -9.80
N GLY A 108 -2.33 -4.52 -10.42
CA GLY A 108 -3.13 -4.34 -11.63
C GLY A 108 -4.29 -3.32 -11.50
N GLY A 109 -4.89 -3.19 -10.31
CA GLY A 109 -5.88 -2.15 -10.04
C GLY A 109 -5.29 -0.74 -10.08
N THR A 110 -4.08 -0.56 -9.55
CA THR A 110 -3.36 0.73 -9.61
C THR A 110 -2.87 1.03 -11.02
N PHE A 111 -2.38 0.02 -11.74
CA PHE A 111 -2.02 0.16 -13.16
C PHE A 111 -3.22 0.69 -13.98
N ASN A 112 -4.41 0.11 -13.76
CA ASN A 112 -5.64 0.57 -14.43
C ASN A 112 -6.08 1.97 -13.94
N LEU A 113 -5.96 2.26 -12.63
CA LEU A 113 -6.25 3.60 -12.09
C LEU A 113 -5.41 4.66 -12.80
N LEU A 114 -4.10 4.44 -12.90
CA LEU A 114 -3.15 5.37 -13.52
C LEU A 114 -3.36 5.44 -15.04
N GLY A 115 -3.31 4.29 -15.72
CA GLY A 115 -3.32 4.24 -17.19
C GLY A 115 -4.67 4.51 -17.86
N VAL A 116 -5.78 4.33 -17.14
CA VAL A 116 -7.13 4.50 -17.70
C VAL A 116 -7.90 5.60 -16.98
N SER A 117 -8.11 5.48 -15.66
CA SER A 117 -9.00 6.40 -14.95
C SER A 117 -8.44 7.80 -14.86
N LEU A 118 -7.16 7.97 -14.49
CA LEU A 118 -6.51 9.29 -14.45
C LEU A 118 -6.35 9.89 -15.83
N LYS A 119 -6.12 9.06 -16.86
CA LYS A 119 -6.09 9.54 -18.25
C LYS A 119 -7.44 10.15 -18.68
N GLN A 120 -8.58 9.57 -18.26
CA GLN A 120 -9.90 10.16 -18.48
C GLN A 120 -10.08 11.51 -17.75
N MET A 121 -9.33 11.74 -16.67
CA MET A 121 -9.28 13.01 -15.94
C MET A 121 -8.25 14.00 -16.54
N GLY A 122 -7.62 13.62 -17.66
CA GLY A 122 -6.63 14.45 -18.36
C GLY A 122 -5.23 14.42 -17.77
N ILE A 123 -4.90 13.41 -16.96
CA ILE A 123 -3.57 13.20 -16.40
C ILE A 123 -2.89 12.08 -17.20
N GLU A 124 -1.76 12.39 -17.85
CA GLU A 124 -0.99 11.42 -18.63
C GLU A 124 -0.06 10.59 -17.72
N VAL A 125 0.18 9.34 -18.11
CA VAL A 125 1.07 8.42 -17.37
C VAL A 125 2.03 7.74 -18.31
N THR A 126 3.32 7.73 -17.96
CA THR A 126 4.34 6.89 -18.60
C THR A 126 4.74 5.77 -17.67
N PHE A 127 4.53 4.53 -18.11
CA PHE A 127 5.01 3.35 -17.39
C PHE A 127 6.43 3.00 -17.82
N VAL A 128 7.29 2.67 -16.86
CA VAL A 128 8.68 2.28 -17.09
C VAL A 128 8.99 0.97 -16.37
N ASP A 129 9.84 0.14 -16.96
CA ASP A 129 10.28 -1.11 -16.36
C ASP A 129 11.14 -0.84 -15.11
N HIS A 130 10.90 -1.57 -14.02
CA HIS A 130 11.67 -1.42 -12.79
C HIS A 130 13.16 -1.79 -12.97
N ASN A 131 13.50 -2.59 -13.99
CA ASN A 131 14.86 -2.93 -14.39
C ASN A 131 15.46 -1.98 -15.43
N ALA A 132 14.71 -0.96 -15.90
CA ALA A 132 15.23 0.03 -16.82
C ALA A 132 16.45 0.74 -16.24
N THR A 133 17.38 1.15 -17.10
CA THR A 133 18.53 1.96 -16.69
C THR A 133 18.10 3.33 -16.18
N ASP A 134 18.96 4.01 -15.41
CA ASP A 134 18.66 5.37 -14.92
C ASP A 134 18.32 6.31 -16.08
N ALA A 135 19.07 6.25 -17.19
CA ALA A 135 18.82 7.09 -18.34
C ALA A 135 17.45 6.82 -19.00
N GLU A 136 17.00 5.57 -19.05
CA GLU A 136 15.66 5.23 -19.56
C GLU A 136 14.57 5.72 -18.63
N VAL A 137 14.76 5.63 -17.32
CA VAL A 137 13.81 6.17 -16.32
C VAL A 137 13.77 7.69 -16.41
N GLU A 138 14.92 8.37 -16.44
CA GLU A 138 15.03 9.84 -16.56
C GLU A 138 14.37 10.36 -17.85
N ALA A 139 14.49 9.62 -18.95
CA ALA A 139 13.87 9.98 -20.24
C ALA A 139 12.32 9.97 -20.20
N CYS A 140 11.71 9.33 -19.19
CA CYS A 140 10.25 9.35 -19.00
C CYS A 140 9.75 10.65 -18.39
N PHE A 141 10.61 11.47 -17.76
CA PHE A 141 10.20 12.70 -17.10
C PHE A 141 9.98 13.84 -18.10
N ARG A 142 8.96 14.63 -17.83
CA ARG A 142 8.55 15.81 -18.61
C ARG A 142 8.43 17.02 -17.68
N PRO A 143 8.37 18.25 -18.18
CA PRO A 143 8.10 19.43 -17.33
C PRO A 143 6.83 19.31 -16.49
N GLU A 144 5.79 18.66 -17.03
CA GLU A 144 4.49 18.43 -16.41
C GLU A 144 4.50 17.27 -15.39
N THR A 145 5.59 16.50 -15.28
CA THR A 145 5.68 15.37 -14.33
C THR A 145 5.58 15.89 -12.90
N LYS A 146 4.69 15.25 -12.11
CA LYS A 146 4.39 15.64 -10.72
C LYS A 146 4.84 14.63 -9.68
N LEU A 147 4.96 13.36 -10.03
CA LEU A 147 5.41 12.31 -9.12
C LEU A 147 5.99 11.12 -9.89
N LEU A 148 6.76 10.30 -9.16
CA LEU A 148 7.10 8.94 -9.53
C LEU A 148 6.39 7.99 -8.57
N PHE A 149 5.74 6.94 -9.12
CA PHE A 149 4.98 5.96 -8.34
C PHE A 149 5.59 4.55 -8.44
N GLY A 150 5.65 3.83 -7.31
CA GLY A 150 6.07 2.44 -7.24
C GLY A 150 5.49 1.70 -6.04
N GLU A 151 5.80 0.41 -5.92
CA GLU A 151 5.46 -0.43 -4.77
C GLU A 151 6.73 -0.96 -4.11
N THR A 152 6.79 -1.04 -2.79
CA THR A 152 7.96 -1.61 -2.07
C THR A 152 8.23 -3.05 -2.52
N ILE A 153 7.17 -3.84 -2.61
CA ILE A 153 7.16 -5.21 -3.15
C ILE A 153 6.02 -5.30 -4.14
N SER A 154 6.33 -5.63 -5.38
CA SER A 154 5.36 -5.67 -6.48
C SER A 154 4.33 -6.78 -6.35
N ASN A 155 3.15 -6.58 -6.97
CA ASN A 155 2.08 -7.57 -7.03
C ASN A 155 1.62 -7.79 -8.50
N PRO A 156 1.77 -9.00 -9.09
CA PRO A 156 2.06 -10.26 -8.41
C PRO A 156 3.55 -10.63 -8.33
N GLY A 157 4.45 -9.98 -9.02
CA GLY A 157 5.82 -10.44 -9.31
C GLY A 157 6.74 -10.59 -8.10
N VAL A 158 6.41 -10.00 -6.94
CA VAL A 158 7.18 -9.94 -5.68
C VAL A 158 8.60 -9.37 -5.84
N GLU A 159 8.80 -8.52 -6.84
CA GLU A 159 10.05 -7.80 -7.05
C GLU A 159 10.20 -6.68 -6.01
N VAL A 160 11.41 -6.48 -5.51
CA VAL A 160 11.72 -5.47 -4.49
C VAL A 160 12.22 -4.19 -5.16
N LEU A 161 11.62 -3.06 -4.80
CA LEU A 161 12.00 -1.75 -5.32
C LEU A 161 13.37 -1.31 -4.76
N ASP A 162 14.24 -0.78 -5.62
CA ASP A 162 15.42 -0.03 -5.19
C ASP A 162 15.01 1.42 -4.83
N ILE A 163 14.50 1.58 -3.59
CA ILE A 163 13.86 2.82 -3.14
C ILE A 163 14.79 4.01 -3.25
N GLU A 164 16.04 3.89 -2.78
CA GLU A 164 17.02 4.99 -2.83
C GLU A 164 17.32 5.44 -4.25
N ARG A 165 17.43 4.49 -5.18
CA ARG A 165 17.66 4.78 -6.60
C ARG A 165 16.54 5.62 -7.17
N PHE A 166 15.29 5.18 -7.01
CA PHE A 166 14.13 5.86 -7.55
C PHE A 166 13.83 7.18 -6.83
N ALA A 167 14.09 7.28 -5.53
CA ALA A 167 14.01 8.55 -4.80
C ALA A 167 14.99 9.57 -5.34
N LYS A 168 16.25 9.17 -5.57
CA LYS A 168 17.28 10.04 -6.15
C LYS A 168 16.88 10.55 -7.54
N ILE A 169 16.35 9.70 -8.41
CA ILE A 169 15.88 10.09 -9.73
C ILE A 169 14.70 11.06 -9.62
N ALA A 170 13.67 10.74 -8.83
CA ALA A 170 12.51 11.59 -8.65
C ALA A 170 12.90 13.00 -8.14
N HIS A 171 13.74 13.06 -7.11
CA HIS A 171 14.21 14.32 -6.52
C HIS A 171 15.08 15.14 -7.50
N ALA A 172 15.89 14.49 -8.34
CA ALA A 172 16.65 15.20 -9.38
C ALA A 172 15.73 15.91 -10.40
N HIS A 173 14.53 15.40 -10.61
CA HIS A 173 13.49 16.03 -11.43
C HIS A 173 12.54 16.95 -10.64
N GLY A 174 12.79 17.15 -9.34
CA GLY A 174 11.99 18.02 -8.46
C GLY A 174 10.57 17.49 -8.24
N VAL A 175 10.38 16.18 -8.14
CA VAL A 175 9.10 15.54 -7.87
C VAL A 175 9.22 14.52 -6.73
N PRO A 176 8.14 14.29 -5.95
CA PRO A 176 8.15 13.29 -4.88
C PRO A 176 8.11 11.87 -5.42
N LEU A 177 8.69 10.93 -4.63
CA LEU A 177 8.48 9.50 -4.78
C LEU A 177 7.31 9.05 -3.90
N VAL A 178 6.30 8.44 -4.55
CA VAL A 178 5.13 7.83 -3.89
C VAL A 178 5.29 6.32 -3.91
N ILE A 179 5.16 5.67 -2.75
CA ILE A 179 5.31 4.23 -2.62
C ILE A 179 4.07 3.60 -1.97
N ASP A 180 3.50 2.61 -2.63
CA ASP A 180 2.56 1.68 -1.98
C ASP A 180 3.36 0.64 -1.16
N ASN A 181 3.24 0.71 0.16
CA ASN A 181 3.97 -0.13 1.11
C ASN A 181 3.11 -1.28 1.68
N THR A 182 2.08 -1.68 0.95
CA THR A 182 1.07 -2.65 1.42
C THR A 182 1.67 -4.00 1.80
N PHE A 183 2.56 -4.59 0.99
CA PHE A 183 3.09 -5.93 1.24
C PHE A 183 4.19 -5.97 2.30
N ALA A 184 5.09 -4.99 2.29
CA ALA A 184 6.15 -4.92 3.28
C ALA A 184 5.64 -4.53 4.68
N THR A 185 4.62 -3.70 4.75
CA THR A 185 4.15 -3.03 5.97
C THR A 185 5.26 -2.18 6.63
N PRO A 186 4.95 -1.26 7.53
CA PRO A 186 6.00 -0.50 8.23
C PRO A 186 6.86 -1.35 9.17
N ILE A 187 6.53 -2.63 9.37
CA ILE A 187 7.33 -3.54 10.20
C ILE A 187 8.59 -3.99 9.47
N HIS A 188 8.47 -4.35 8.19
CA HIS A 188 9.61 -4.84 7.40
C HIS A 188 10.30 -3.71 6.62
N CYS A 189 9.58 -2.68 6.18
CA CYS A 189 10.15 -1.54 5.49
C CYS A 189 9.46 -0.23 5.88
N ARG A 190 10.25 0.79 6.12
CA ARG A 190 9.80 2.18 6.29
C ARG A 190 10.38 3.01 5.13
N PRO A 191 9.66 3.17 4.03
CA PRO A 191 10.18 3.79 2.81
C PRO A 191 10.72 5.21 3.01
N PHE A 192 10.24 5.96 4.01
CA PHE A 192 10.75 7.30 4.36
C PHE A 192 12.22 7.30 4.78
N GLU A 193 12.72 6.21 5.37
CA GLU A 193 14.13 6.07 5.76
C GLU A 193 15.05 5.93 4.53
N TRP A 194 14.46 5.61 3.36
CA TRP A 194 15.13 5.39 2.09
C TRP A 194 14.86 6.47 1.04
N GLY A 195 14.20 7.57 1.44
CA GLY A 195 13.97 8.72 0.59
C GLY A 195 12.61 8.81 -0.09
N ALA A 196 11.67 7.92 0.20
CA ALA A 196 10.28 8.13 -0.23
C ALA A 196 9.67 9.35 0.47
N ASP A 197 8.72 9.99 -0.18
CA ASP A 197 8.08 11.20 0.33
C ASP A 197 6.65 10.96 0.80
N ILE A 198 5.94 10.08 0.10
CA ILE A 198 4.54 9.74 0.35
C ILE A 198 4.41 8.23 0.34
N VAL A 199 3.70 7.70 1.34
CA VAL A 199 3.39 6.27 1.43
C VAL A 199 1.90 6.05 1.39
N THR A 200 1.48 5.03 0.64
CA THR A 200 0.10 4.53 0.65
C THR A 200 0.04 3.10 1.14
N HIS A 201 -1.12 2.71 1.67
CA HIS A 201 -1.42 1.34 2.04
C HIS A 201 -2.84 0.95 1.62
N SER A 202 -2.99 -0.26 1.14
CA SER A 202 -4.25 -0.98 1.29
C SER A 202 -4.29 -1.59 2.69
N THR A 203 -4.96 -0.92 3.63
CA THR A 203 -5.09 -1.45 5.00
C THR A 203 -5.94 -2.72 5.05
N THR A 204 -6.66 -3.03 3.98
CA THR A 204 -7.40 -4.29 3.73
C THR A 204 -6.52 -5.54 3.92
N LYS A 205 -5.19 -5.41 3.73
CA LYS A 205 -4.22 -6.51 3.68
C LYS A 205 -3.64 -6.79 5.07
N TYR A 206 -2.35 -7.00 5.20
CA TYR A 206 -1.71 -7.32 6.49
C TYR A 206 -2.04 -6.38 7.64
N ILE A 207 -2.33 -5.10 7.38
CA ILE A 207 -2.63 -4.14 8.45
C ILE A 207 -3.93 -4.53 9.19
N ASP A 208 -5.01 -4.81 8.47
CA ASP A 208 -6.21 -5.46 9.04
C ASP A 208 -5.89 -6.91 9.42
N GLY A 209 -5.40 -7.67 8.45
CA GLY A 209 -4.87 -9.02 8.58
C GLY A 209 -5.90 -10.10 8.88
N HIS A 210 -7.20 -9.80 8.82
CA HIS A 210 -8.30 -10.70 9.15
C HIS A 210 -9.35 -10.82 8.04
N GLY A 211 -9.13 -10.13 6.90
CA GLY A 211 -10.10 -10.08 5.81
C GLY A 211 -11.44 -9.43 6.20
N ALA A 212 -11.46 -8.65 7.27
CA ALA A 212 -12.69 -8.13 7.87
C ALA A 212 -13.04 -6.70 7.39
N SER A 213 -12.04 -5.87 7.04
CA SER A 213 -12.24 -4.45 6.77
C SER A 213 -11.50 -3.99 5.51
N VAL A 214 -12.25 -3.54 4.52
CA VAL A 214 -11.66 -2.82 3.38
C VAL A 214 -11.28 -1.42 3.81
N GLY A 215 -10.07 -0.99 3.48
CA GLY A 215 -9.60 0.36 3.81
C GLY A 215 -8.27 0.71 3.16
N GLY A 216 -7.86 1.94 3.35
CA GLY A 216 -6.57 2.46 2.89
C GLY A 216 -6.02 3.50 3.85
N CYS A 217 -4.78 3.86 3.65
CA CYS A 217 -4.12 4.94 4.38
C CYS A 217 -3.15 5.69 3.46
N LEU A 218 -3.12 7.00 3.58
CA LEU A 218 -2.15 7.89 2.96
C LEU A 218 -1.32 8.52 4.06
N VAL A 219 0.01 8.45 3.95
CA VAL A 219 0.97 8.98 4.93
C VAL A 219 1.93 9.93 4.23
N ASP A 220 2.19 11.07 4.86
CA ASP A 220 3.12 12.11 4.40
C ASP A 220 4.37 12.11 5.27
N SER A 221 5.56 12.04 4.65
CA SER A 221 6.83 12.15 5.36
C SER A 221 7.09 13.56 5.90
N GLY A 222 6.55 14.58 5.22
CA GLY A 222 6.89 15.99 5.44
C GLY A 222 8.32 16.37 5.04
N ASN A 223 9.01 15.54 4.26
CA ASN A 223 10.40 15.76 3.87
C ASN A 223 10.57 16.42 2.51
N PHE A 224 9.57 16.30 1.61
CA PHE A 224 9.65 16.93 0.30
C PHE A 224 9.53 18.46 0.41
N ASP A 225 10.45 19.17 -0.18
CA ASP A 225 10.47 20.65 -0.16
C ASP A 225 9.57 21.21 -1.28
N TRP A 226 8.28 21.38 -0.97
CA TRP A 226 7.29 21.92 -1.90
C TRP A 226 7.61 23.35 -2.34
N ASP A 227 8.17 24.18 -1.45
CA ASP A 227 8.50 25.58 -1.75
C ASP A 227 9.71 25.69 -2.71
N ALA A 228 10.67 24.77 -2.65
CA ALA A 228 11.78 24.69 -3.62
C ALA A 228 11.31 24.37 -5.04
N HIS A 229 10.13 23.76 -5.19
CA HIS A 229 9.52 23.37 -6.46
C HIS A 229 8.14 24.03 -6.65
N ALA A 230 7.98 25.27 -6.20
CA ALA A 230 6.70 25.99 -6.13
C ALA A 230 5.98 26.11 -7.49
N ASP A 231 6.71 26.24 -8.57
CA ASP A 231 6.21 26.29 -9.94
C ASP A 231 5.53 24.99 -10.37
N LYS A 232 6.01 23.84 -9.88
CA LYS A 232 5.41 22.54 -10.12
C LYS A 232 4.16 22.29 -9.26
N PHE A 233 4.12 22.82 -8.04
CA PHE A 233 3.10 22.52 -7.04
C PHE A 233 2.33 23.77 -6.56
N PRO A 234 1.75 24.57 -7.46
CA PRO A 234 1.04 25.79 -7.07
C PRO A 234 -0.14 25.54 -6.13
N GLY A 235 -0.78 24.35 -6.20
CA GLY A 235 -1.87 23.98 -5.30
C GLY A 235 -1.49 23.87 -3.81
N LEU A 236 -0.18 23.86 -3.47
CA LEU A 236 0.33 23.86 -2.10
C LEU A 236 1.01 25.19 -1.74
N THR A 237 1.59 25.88 -2.73
CA THR A 237 2.54 26.97 -2.54
C THR A 237 1.98 28.36 -2.89
N THR A 238 0.78 28.42 -3.50
CA THR A 238 0.08 29.67 -3.80
C THR A 238 -1.22 29.82 -3.00
N PRO A 239 -1.77 31.04 -2.89
CA PRO A 239 -3.02 31.28 -2.18
C PRO A 239 -4.20 30.48 -2.74
N ASP A 240 -4.90 29.77 -1.87
CA ASP A 240 -6.10 29.00 -2.18
C ASP A 240 -7.36 29.86 -2.01
N ALA A 241 -8.08 30.09 -3.10
CA ALA A 241 -9.30 30.91 -3.10
C ALA A 241 -10.45 30.26 -2.28
N SER A 242 -10.47 28.93 -2.15
CA SER A 242 -11.50 28.21 -1.39
C SER A 242 -11.32 28.32 0.14
N TYR A 243 -10.14 28.79 0.58
CA TYR A 243 -9.78 29.01 1.99
C TYR A 243 -9.25 30.44 2.20
N HIS A 244 -9.95 31.46 1.67
CA HIS A 244 -9.66 32.90 1.90
C HIS A 244 -8.22 33.30 1.58
N GLY A 245 -7.58 32.63 0.61
CA GLY A 245 -6.19 32.94 0.23
C GLY A 245 -5.12 32.25 1.09
N LEU A 246 -5.47 31.21 1.84
CA LEU A 246 -4.53 30.39 2.59
C LEU A 246 -3.50 29.75 1.65
N THR A 247 -2.23 29.75 2.04
CA THR A 247 -1.14 29.01 1.38
C THR A 247 -0.73 27.86 2.30
N TYR A 248 -0.89 26.60 1.84
CA TYR A 248 -0.70 25.40 2.67
C TYR A 248 0.72 25.31 3.24
N THR A 249 1.75 25.51 2.40
CA THR A 249 3.15 25.42 2.87
C THR A 249 3.48 26.48 3.90
N LYS A 250 2.88 27.67 3.81
CA LYS A 250 3.10 28.77 4.77
C LYS A 250 2.40 28.54 6.10
N LYS A 251 1.17 27.98 6.07
CA LYS A 251 0.37 27.79 7.29
C LYS A 251 0.71 26.49 8.01
N PHE A 252 0.94 25.39 7.28
CA PHE A 252 1.09 24.06 7.85
C PHE A 252 2.50 23.48 7.72
N GLY A 253 3.42 24.16 7.03
CA GLY A 253 4.81 23.73 6.89
C GLY A 253 4.90 22.31 6.35
N LYS A 254 5.55 21.42 7.10
CA LYS A 254 5.75 20.02 6.72
C LYS A 254 4.45 19.23 6.53
N ALA A 255 3.36 19.61 7.19
CA ALA A 255 2.06 18.95 7.07
C ALA A 255 1.18 19.51 5.93
N ALA A 256 1.72 20.36 5.06
CA ALA A 256 0.97 21.02 3.99
C ALA A 256 0.26 20.01 3.07
N TYR A 257 0.95 18.97 2.65
CA TYR A 257 0.42 17.97 1.72
C TYR A 257 -0.73 17.17 2.34
N ILE A 258 -0.54 16.63 3.54
CA ILE A 258 -1.58 15.81 4.18
C ILE A 258 -2.79 16.65 4.61
N THR A 259 -2.57 17.91 5.04
CA THR A 259 -3.66 18.84 5.37
C THR A 259 -4.50 19.15 4.14
N LYS A 260 -3.87 19.41 2.99
CA LYS A 260 -4.59 19.63 1.73
C LYS A 260 -5.39 18.40 1.31
N ALA A 261 -4.85 17.19 1.48
CA ALA A 261 -5.58 15.97 1.18
C ALA A 261 -6.90 15.85 2.00
N VAL A 262 -6.89 16.27 3.26
CA VAL A 262 -8.11 16.35 4.10
C VAL A 262 -9.05 17.44 3.63
N THR A 263 -8.53 18.66 3.50
CA THR A 263 -9.35 19.86 3.29
C THR A 263 -9.93 20.00 1.88
N HIS A 264 -9.34 19.32 0.90
CA HIS A 264 -9.87 19.23 -0.46
C HIS A 264 -10.43 17.85 -0.78
N LEU A 265 -9.56 16.83 -0.87
CA LEU A 265 -9.97 15.54 -1.43
C LEU A 265 -10.95 14.81 -0.51
N MET A 266 -10.65 14.72 0.78
CA MET A 266 -11.55 14.06 1.73
C MET A 266 -12.85 14.85 1.88
N ARG A 267 -12.77 16.18 1.96
CA ARG A 267 -13.95 17.04 2.05
C ARG A 267 -14.88 16.90 0.84
N ASP A 268 -14.32 16.94 -0.37
CA ASP A 268 -15.09 17.11 -1.60
C ASP A 268 -15.43 15.78 -2.29
N LEU A 269 -14.51 14.79 -2.27
CA LEU A 269 -14.69 13.48 -2.88
C LEU A 269 -15.18 12.43 -1.87
N GLY A 270 -14.99 12.65 -0.58
CA GLY A 270 -15.32 11.67 0.45
C GLY A 270 -14.28 10.56 0.52
N SER A 271 -14.67 9.28 0.36
CA SER A 271 -13.79 8.10 0.48
C SER A 271 -13.18 7.94 1.88
N MET A 272 -13.85 8.43 2.90
CA MET A 272 -13.45 8.27 4.30
C MET A 272 -13.61 6.81 4.78
N GLN A 273 -12.84 6.42 5.76
CA GLN A 273 -13.04 5.17 6.50
C GLN A 273 -14.15 5.32 7.53
N SER A 274 -14.99 4.29 7.72
CA SER A 274 -15.96 4.31 8.82
C SER A 274 -15.28 4.11 10.18
N PRO A 275 -15.78 4.74 11.26
CA PRO A 275 -15.24 4.52 12.61
C PRO A 275 -15.28 3.05 13.05
N GLN A 276 -16.29 2.29 12.63
CA GLN A 276 -16.39 0.85 12.90
C GLN A 276 -15.23 0.08 12.24
N ASN A 277 -14.96 0.32 10.96
CA ASN A 277 -13.87 -0.33 10.25
C ASN A 277 -12.51 0.12 10.80
N ALA A 278 -12.35 1.41 11.15
CA ALA A 278 -11.15 1.91 11.80
C ALA A 278 -10.89 1.20 13.14
N PHE A 279 -11.94 0.88 13.91
CA PHE A 279 -11.80 0.10 15.13
C PHE A 279 -11.29 -1.32 14.85
N TYR A 280 -11.82 -2.03 13.85
CA TYR A 280 -11.28 -3.35 13.46
C TYR A 280 -9.83 -3.26 13.03
N LEU A 281 -9.50 -2.26 12.22
CA LEU A 281 -8.13 -1.98 11.82
C LEU A 281 -7.20 -1.73 13.02
N ASN A 282 -7.70 -1.02 14.06
CA ASN A 282 -6.96 -0.82 15.31
C ASN A 282 -6.59 -2.15 15.99
N LEU A 283 -7.51 -3.12 16.00
CA LEU A 283 -7.23 -4.45 16.57
C LEU A 283 -6.17 -5.19 15.75
N GLY A 284 -6.26 -5.13 14.42
CA GLY A 284 -5.24 -5.69 13.52
C GLY A 284 -3.86 -5.08 13.74
N LEU A 285 -3.76 -3.77 13.84
CA LEU A 285 -2.49 -3.05 14.07
C LEU A 285 -1.79 -3.46 15.37
N GLN A 286 -2.55 -3.74 16.43
CA GLN A 286 -1.97 -4.13 17.72
C GLN A 286 -1.15 -5.43 17.66
N THR A 287 -1.45 -6.31 16.70
CA THR A 287 -0.76 -7.59 16.50
C THR A 287 0.03 -7.67 15.20
N LEU A 288 0.09 -6.59 14.42
CA LEU A 288 0.72 -6.58 13.10
C LEU A 288 2.16 -7.11 13.13
N HIS A 289 2.97 -6.63 14.08
CA HIS A 289 4.38 -7.02 14.24
C HIS A 289 4.56 -8.53 14.51
N LEU A 290 3.63 -9.15 15.22
CA LEU A 290 3.65 -10.60 15.49
C LEU A 290 3.24 -11.39 14.24
N ARG A 291 2.16 -10.93 13.57
CA ARG A 291 1.59 -11.62 12.43
C ARG A 291 2.53 -11.60 11.22
N ILE A 292 3.07 -10.44 10.87
CA ILE A 292 3.91 -10.33 9.67
C ILE A 292 5.21 -11.13 9.81
N ARG A 293 5.87 -11.11 10.98
CA ARG A 293 7.06 -11.93 11.23
C ARG A 293 6.74 -13.43 11.15
N ARG A 294 5.64 -13.88 11.76
CA ARG A 294 5.20 -15.28 11.68
C ARG A 294 4.87 -15.71 10.26
N VAL A 295 4.15 -14.88 9.52
CA VAL A 295 3.81 -15.14 8.12
C VAL A 295 5.07 -15.28 7.26
N THR A 296 6.04 -14.38 7.42
CA THR A 296 7.31 -14.42 6.68
C THR A 296 8.14 -15.66 7.00
N GLU A 297 8.23 -16.03 8.29
CA GLU A 297 8.89 -17.27 8.72
C GLU A 297 8.24 -18.50 8.08
N SER A 298 6.91 -18.59 8.12
CA SER A 298 6.15 -19.67 7.52
C SER A 298 6.31 -19.71 6.00
N ALA A 299 6.29 -18.54 5.35
CA ALA A 299 6.49 -18.42 3.91
C ALA A 299 7.86 -18.90 3.46
N LEU A 300 8.92 -18.56 4.20
CA LEU A 300 10.28 -19.05 3.88
C LEU A 300 10.37 -20.58 3.97
N LYS A 301 9.72 -21.18 4.97
CA LYS A 301 9.66 -22.65 5.11
C LYS A 301 8.91 -23.29 3.93
N VAL A 302 7.74 -22.77 3.57
CA VAL A 302 6.94 -23.24 2.44
C VAL A 302 7.68 -23.01 1.11
N ALA A 303 8.28 -21.85 0.90
CA ALA A 303 9.07 -21.54 -0.30
C ALA A 303 10.26 -22.50 -0.47
N THR A 304 10.97 -22.80 0.64
CA THR A 304 12.09 -23.77 0.63
C THR A 304 11.64 -25.16 0.25
N PHE A 305 10.48 -25.60 0.75
CA PHE A 305 9.87 -26.87 0.35
C PHE A 305 9.52 -26.89 -1.14
N LEU A 306 8.77 -25.88 -1.61
CA LEU A 306 8.32 -25.80 -3.00
C LEU A 306 9.49 -25.71 -3.98
N LYS A 307 10.54 -24.97 -3.67
CA LYS A 307 11.76 -24.87 -4.48
C LYS A 307 12.37 -26.22 -4.77
N ASN A 308 12.34 -27.16 -3.83
CA ASN A 308 12.93 -28.48 -3.95
C ASN A 308 11.94 -29.52 -4.48
N HIS A 309 10.68 -29.17 -4.71
CA HIS A 309 9.66 -30.11 -5.16
C HIS A 309 9.74 -30.36 -6.68
N PRO A 310 9.75 -31.65 -7.14
CA PRO A 310 9.97 -31.99 -8.55
C PRO A 310 8.91 -31.43 -9.52
N ALA A 311 7.68 -31.20 -9.06
CA ALA A 311 6.60 -30.62 -9.86
C ALA A 311 6.72 -29.10 -10.05
N VAL A 312 7.53 -28.42 -9.25
CA VAL A 312 7.74 -26.95 -9.35
C VAL A 312 8.77 -26.69 -10.46
N ALA A 313 8.43 -25.82 -11.39
CA ALA A 313 9.31 -25.36 -12.45
C ALA A 313 10.18 -24.19 -12.02
N TRP A 314 9.59 -23.25 -11.31
CA TRP A 314 10.26 -22.06 -10.78
C TRP A 314 9.48 -21.50 -9.58
N ILE A 315 10.19 -20.72 -8.75
CA ILE A 315 9.64 -19.96 -7.64
C ILE A 315 10.28 -18.58 -7.60
N ARG A 316 9.50 -17.57 -7.18
CA ARG A 316 9.94 -16.22 -6.86
C ARG A 316 9.55 -15.91 -5.44
N TYR A 317 10.52 -15.68 -4.59
CA TYR A 317 10.35 -15.24 -3.22
C TYR A 317 11.64 -14.57 -2.72
N PRO A 318 11.63 -13.27 -2.42
CA PRO A 318 12.86 -12.49 -2.17
C PRO A 318 13.73 -12.99 -1.01
N ASP A 319 13.14 -13.69 -0.03
CA ASP A 319 13.90 -14.24 1.11
C ASP A 319 14.69 -15.52 0.75
N LEU A 320 14.50 -16.11 -0.43
CA LEU A 320 15.33 -17.21 -0.91
C LEU A 320 16.70 -16.69 -1.37
N PRO A 321 17.82 -17.29 -0.92
CA PRO A 321 19.16 -16.76 -1.20
C PRO A 321 19.56 -16.66 -2.68
N ASP A 322 18.91 -17.43 -3.54
CA ASP A 322 19.13 -17.44 -4.99
C ASP A 322 18.04 -16.70 -5.78
N ASP A 323 17.09 -16.07 -5.12
CA ASP A 323 16.16 -15.16 -5.79
C ASP A 323 16.88 -13.91 -6.29
N PRO A 324 16.61 -13.43 -7.51
CA PRO A 324 17.24 -12.22 -8.05
C PRO A 324 17.07 -10.98 -7.17
N GLU A 325 15.99 -10.93 -6.41
CA GLU A 325 15.64 -9.79 -5.54
C GLU A 325 16.29 -9.86 -4.15
N HIS A 326 16.96 -10.98 -3.82
CA HIS A 326 17.48 -11.23 -2.47
C HIS A 326 18.44 -10.14 -1.97
N ALA A 327 19.29 -9.61 -2.84
CA ALA A 327 20.20 -8.53 -2.46
C ALA A 327 19.46 -7.24 -2.06
N LYS A 328 18.37 -6.89 -2.75
CA LYS A 328 17.50 -5.77 -2.41
C LYS A 328 16.68 -6.07 -1.17
N GLN A 329 16.22 -7.32 -1.00
CA GLN A 329 15.53 -7.76 0.20
C GLN A 329 16.42 -7.57 1.44
N LEU A 330 17.66 -8.04 1.43
CA LEU A 330 18.59 -7.85 2.55
C LEU A 330 18.84 -6.37 2.88
N LYS A 331 18.82 -5.49 1.87
CA LYS A 331 19.01 -4.06 2.05
C LYS A 331 17.80 -3.38 2.66
N TYR A 332 16.61 -3.56 2.07
CA TYR A 332 15.40 -2.79 2.39
C TYR A 332 14.47 -3.47 3.38
N LEU A 333 14.57 -4.79 3.51
CA LEU A 333 13.64 -5.67 4.23
C LEU A 333 14.41 -6.69 5.09
N PRO A 334 15.37 -6.28 5.95
CA PRO A 334 16.32 -7.21 6.60
C PRO A 334 15.65 -8.20 7.56
N GLU A 335 14.41 -7.92 8.04
CA GLU A 335 13.65 -8.84 8.88
C GLU A 335 12.76 -9.81 8.07
N GLY A 336 12.85 -9.78 6.73
CA GLY A 336 12.06 -10.59 5.80
C GLY A 336 11.15 -9.74 4.90
N SER A 337 10.65 -10.31 3.79
CA SER A 337 9.87 -9.58 2.79
C SER A 337 8.37 -9.53 3.14
N CYS A 338 7.67 -10.63 2.94
CA CYS A 338 6.24 -10.76 3.19
C CYS A 338 5.82 -12.24 3.12
N GLY A 339 4.54 -12.55 3.19
CA GLY A 339 4.02 -13.92 3.03
C GLY A 339 3.62 -14.29 1.59
N VAL A 340 3.89 -13.42 0.61
CA VAL A 340 3.48 -13.66 -0.78
C VAL A 340 4.65 -14.17 -1.59
N MET A 341 4.40 -15.21 -2.39
CA MET A 341 5.36 -15.77 -3.35
C MET A 341 4.66 -16.11 -4.67
N CYS A 342 5.43 -16.24 -5.74
CA CYS A 342 4.96 -16.74 -7.02
C CYS A 342 5.62 -18.06 -7.36
N ILE A 343 4.83 -18.97 -7.90
CA ILE A 343 5.29 -20.29 -8.35
C ILE A 343 4.77 -20.59 -9.75
N GLY A 344 5.53 -21.39 -10.50
CA GLY A 344 5.08 -22.02 -11.73
C GLY A 344 5.28 -23.53 -11.63
N LEU A 345 4.27 -24.31 -12.05
CA LEU A 345 4.34 -25.77 -12.03
C LEU A 345 4.72 -26.33 -13.41
N LYS A 346 5.24 -27.56 -13.41
CA LYS A 346 5.48 -28.33 -14.64
C LYS A 346 4.18 -29.06 -15.01
N GLY A 347 3.69 -28.88 -16.23
CA GLY A 347 2.49 -29.58 -16.71
C GLY A 347 1.43 -28.67 -17.32
N GLY A 348 1.62 -27.35 -17.18
CA GLY A 348 0.79 -26.33 -17.81
C GLY A 348 -0.59 -26.21 -17.18
N ARG A 349 -1.42 -25.35 -17.78
CA ARG A 349 -2.70 -24.89 -17.22
C ARG A 349 -3.66 -25.99 -16.75
N ALA A 350 -3.68 -27.15 -17.44
CA ALA A 350 -4.54 -28.26 -17.03
C ALA A 350 -4.06 -28.91 -15.72
N PHE A 351 -2.73 -29.01 -15.54
CA PHE A 351 -2.15 -29.46 -14.29
C PHE A 351 -2.36 -28.46 -13.16
N ASP A 352 -2.17 -27.16 -13.45
CA ASP A 352 -2.36 -26.08 -12.49
C ASP A 352 -3.79 -26.05 -11.93
N ASN A 353 -4.79 -26.21 -12.82
CA ASN A 353 -6.19 -26.29 -12.40
C ASN A 353 -6.48 -27.52 -11.52
N ARG A 354 -5.99 -28.72 -11.91
CA ARG A 354 -6.16 -29.93 -11.08
C ARG A 354 -5.50 -29.80 -9.72
N PHE A 355 -4.31 -29.20 -9.68
CA PHE A 355 -3.61 -28.90 -8.43
C PHE A 355 -4.45 -27.99 -7.52
N MET A 356 -4.94 -26.86 -8.05
CA MET A 356 -5.75 -25.94 -7.27
C MET A 356 -7.06 -26.56 -6.80
N ASP A 357 -7.75 -27.33 -7.66
CA ASP A 357 -9.02 -28.02 -7.33
C ASP A 357 -8.84 -29.11 -6.26
N ALA A 358 -7.62 -29.64 -6.08
CA ALA A 358 -7.31 -30.66 -5.09
C ALA A 358 -6.94 -30.11 -3.70
N LEU A 359 -6.70 -28.79 -3.57
CA LEU A 359 -6.41 -28.12 -2.30
C LEU A 359 -7.61 -28.21 -1.34
N LYS A 360 -7.32 -28.32 -0.04
CA LYS A 360 -8.33 -28.43 1.02
C LYS A 360 -8.18 -27.37 2.12
N LEU A 361 -6.95 -27.04 2.50
CA LEU A 361 -6.64 -26.00 3.47
C LEU A 361 -6.42 -24.67 2.76
N VAL A 362 -5.60 -24.68 1.72
CA VAL A 362 -5.32 -23.46 0.92
C VAL A 362 -6.54 -23.11 0.07
N THR A 363 -7.05 -21.90 0.23
CA THR A 363 -8.28 -21.47 -0.48
C THR A 363 -7.95 -20.78 -1.80
N ILE A 364 -8.83 -20.93 -2.80
CA ILE A 364 -8.72 -20.23 -4.08
C ILE A 364 -9.45 -18.90 -3.94
N GLU A 365 -8.69 -17.79 -3.87
CA GLU A 365 -9.25 -16.46 -3.64
C GLU A 365 -8.50 -15.37 -4.39
N THR A 366 -9.19 -14.26 -4.65
CA THR A 366 -8.57 -13.04 -5.17
C THR A 366 -7.88 -12.23 -4.07
N HIS A 367 -8.20 -12.50 -2.80
CA HIS A 367 -7.57 -11.85 -1.65
C HIS A 367 -6.11 -12.27 -1.48
N VAL A 368 -5.39 -11.60 -0.59
CA VAL A 368 -3.96 -11.79 -0.35
C VAL A 368 -3.57 -11.10 0.95
N ALA A 369 -2.54 -11.61 1.62
CA ALA A 369 -1.91 -10.89 2.72
C ALA A 369 -2.82 -10.71 3.96
N ASP A 370 -3.37 -11.81 4.44
CA ASP A 370 -4.11 -11.89 5.70
C ASP A 370 -3.73 -13.15 6.52
N CYS A 371 -4.59 -13.57 7.45
CA CYS A 371 -4.33 -14.71 8.32
C CYS A 371 -4.61 -16.07 7.67
N TYR A 372 -5.25 -16.13 6.49
CA TYR A 372 -5.55 -17.36 5.78
C TYR A 372 -4.63 -17.55 4.59
N THR A 373 -4.18 -18.80 4.38
CA THR A 373 -3.40 -19.15 3.19
C THR A 373 -4.32 -19.28 1.98
N CYS A 374 -3.99 -18.55 0.92
CA CYS A 374 -4.76 -18.56 -0.32
C CYS A 374 -3.87 -18.58 -1.56
N ILE A 375 -4.45 -19.02 -2.68
CA ILE A 375 -3.79 -19.11 -3.99
C ILE A 375 -4.64 -18.49 -5.08
N LEU A 376 -3.98 -17.88 -6.06
CA LEU A 376 -4.59 -17.30 -7.26
C LEU A 376 -3.75 -17.67 -8.48
N HIS A 377 -4.39 -18.12 -9.57
CA HIS A 377 -3.78 -18.25 -10.90
C HIS A 377 -4.34 -17.15 -11.83
N PRO A 378 -3.63 -16.05 -12.06
CA PRO A 378 -4.17 -14.92 -12.82
C PRO A 378 -4.70 -15.30 -14.19
N ALA A 379 -3.98 -16.14 -14.93
CA ALA A 379 -4.36 -16.54 -16.29
C ALA A 379 -5.70 -17.31 -16.37
N SER A 380 -6.05 -18.09 -15.33
CA SER A 380 -7.34 -18.79 -15.28
C SER A 380 -8.46 -18.00 -14.59
N HIS A 381 -8.12 -16.94 -13.82
CA HIS A 381 -9.06 -16.23 -12.97
C HIS A 381 -9.18 -14.75 -13.37
N THR A 382 -8.36 -13.91 -12.81
CA THR A 382 -8.51 -12.44 -12.90
C THR A 382 -8.19 -11.85 -14.28
N HIS A 383 -7.42 -12.57 -15.10
CA HIS A 383 -7.01 -12.14 -16.45
C HIS A 383 -7.40 -13.16 -17.53
N ARG A 384 -8.39 -14.00 -17.25
CA ARG A 384 -8.82 -15.10 -18.16
C ARG A 384 -9.29 -14.65 -19.54
N GLN A 385 -9.58 -13.37 -19.72
CA GLN A 385 -9.94 -12.78 -21.02
C GLN A 385 -8.71 -12.49 -21.91
N LEU A 386 -7.48 -12.54 -21.37
CA LEU A 386 -6.25 -12.30 -22.11
C LEU A 386 -5.69 -13.60 -22.69
N SER A 387 -5.10 -13.51 -23.91
CA SER A 387 -4.28 -14.59 -24.46
C SER A 387 -2.93 -14.70 -23.72
N ASP A 388 -2.23 -15.82 -23.89
CA ASP A 388 -0.92 -16.01 -23.28
C ASP A 388 0.11 -14.97 -23.75
N GLU A 389 0.02 -14.49 -25.02
CA GLU A 389 0.84 -13.41 -25.55
C GLU A 389 0.50 -12.07 -24.87
N GLN A 390 -0.79 -11.80 -24.64
CA GLN A 390 -1.23 -10.58 -23.95
C GLN A 390 -0.84 -10.61 -22.46
N LEU A 391 -0.89 -11.78 -21.80
CA LEU A 391 -0.39 -11.94 -20.43
C LEU A 391 1.11 -11.62 -20.34
N ARG A 392 1.94 -12.20 -21.25
CA ARG A 392 3.37 -11.91 -21.28
C ARG A 392 3.67 -10.44 -21.59
N ALA A 393 2.90 -9.82 -22.50
CA ALA A 393 3.03 -8.40 -22.78
C ALA A 393 2.66 -7.50 -21.56
N ALA A 394 1.80 -8.02 -20.68
CA ALA A 394 1.45 -7.39 -19.40
C ALA A 394 2.43 -7.77 -18.24
N GLY A 395 3.54 -8.47 -18.55
CA GLY A 395 4.52 -8.91 -17.54
C GLY A 395 4.07 -10.10 -16.67
N ILE A 396 3.01 -10.80 -17.07
CA ILE A 396 2.46 -11.94 -16.32
C ILE A 396 2.81 -13.24 -17.05
N ASP A 397 3.57 -14.12 -16.40
CA ASP A 397 3.78 -15.47 -16.93
C ASP A 397 2.44 -16.23 -16.93
N PRO A 398 2.03 -16.89 -18.03
CA PRO A 398 0.78 -17.62 -18.10
C PRO A 398 0.64 -18.79 -17.11
N GLY A 399 1.74 -19.31 -16.59
CA GLY A 399 1.80 -20.34 -15.55
C GLY A 399 2.00 -19.82 -14.14
N LEU A 400 1.99 -18.47 -13.94
CA LEU A 400 2.18 -17.88 -12.63
C LEU A 400 1.00 -18.17 -11.71
N MET A 401 1.27 -18.75 -10.56
CA MET A 401 0.36 -18.82 -9.43
C MET A 401 0.92 -17.97 -8.28
N ARG A 402 0.09 -17.11 -7.70
CA ARG A 402 0.43 -16.31 -6.53
C ARG A 402 -0.11 -17.03 -5.29
N LEU A 403 0.80 -17.46 -4.41
CA LEU A 403 0.49 -18.06 -3.12
C LEU A 403 0.72 -17.01 -2.01
N SER A 404 -0.27 -16.82 -1.16
CA SER A 404 -0.20 -15.95 0.02
C SER A 404 -0.31 -16.80 1.26
N ILE A 405 0.75 -16.87 2.05
CA ILE A 405 0.84 -17.66 3.27
C ILE A 405 0.18 -16.89 4.42
N GLY A 406 -0.64 -17.59 5.19
CA GLY A 406 -1.32 -17.12 6.39
C GLY A 406 -0.62 -17.52 7.69
N LEU A 407 -1.42 -17.68 8.74
CA LEU A 407 -0.96 -17.97 10.10
C LEU A 407 -1.11 -19.44 10.49
N GLU A 408 -1.58 -20.29 9.60
CA GLU A 408 -1.70 -21.73 9.80
C GLU A 408 -0.32 -22.35 10.09
N ASP A 409 -0.30 -23.54 10.65
CA ASP A 409 0.96 -24.27 10.80
C ASP A 409 1.57 -24.53 9.43
N PRO A 410 2.84 -24.15 9.17
CA PRO A 410 3.45 -24.32 7.86
C PRO A 410 3.60 -25.79 7.44
N ASP A 411 3.63 -26.74 8.38
CA ASP A 411 3.66 -28.15 8.04
C ASP A 411 2.29 -28.65 7.52
N ASP A 412 1.19 -28.11 8.03
CA ASP A 412 -0.14 -28.39 7.50
C ASP A 412 -0.33 -27.79 6.09
N ILE A 413 0.20 -26.57 5.85
CA ILE A 413 0.21 -25.97 4.51
C ILE A 413 1.01 -26.85 3.54
N ILE A 414 2.21 -27.27 3.94
CA ILE A 414 3.08 -28.15 3.13
C ILE A 414 2.40 -29.49 2.85
N ALA A 415 1.70 -30.07 3.83
CA ALA A 415 0.97 -31.32 3.65
C ALA A 415 -0.17 -31.17 2.64
N ASP A 416 -0.93 -30.08 2.69
CA ASP A 416 -2.01 -29.80 1.73
C ASP A 416 -1.46 -29.60 0.31
N LEU A 417 -0.40 -28.79 0.17
CA LEU A 417 0.28 -28.58 -1.12
C LEU A 417 0.82 -29.91 -1.71
N THR A 418 1.44 -30.75 -0.88
CA THR A 418 1.97 -32.06 -1.31
C THR A 418 0.84 -32.97 -1.81
N ASN A 419 -0.24 -33.11 -1.03
CA ASN A 419 -1.38 -33.93 -1.41
C ASN A 419 -2.04 -33.47 -2.70
N ALA A 420 -2.13 -32.15 -2.90
CA ALA A 420 -2.70 -31.56 -4.10
C ALA A 420 -1.80 -31.79 -5.34
N LEU A 421 -0.47 -31.64 -5.19
CA LEU A 421 0.50 -31.90 -6.26
C LEU A 421 0.48 -33.39 -6.67
N ASP A 422 0.45 -34.31 -5.69
CA ASP A 422 0.37 -35.74 -5.93
C ASP A 422 -0.96 -36.14 -6.62
N THR A 423 -2.07 -35.57 -6.20
CA THR A 423 -3.39 -35.78 -6.82
C THR A 423 -3.38 -35.29 -8.28
N ALA A 424 -2.83 -34.10 -8.54
CA ALA A 424 -2.75 -33.55 -9.90
C ALA A 424 -1.83 -34.36 -10.82
N ALA A 425 -0.79 -35.02 -10.26
CA ALA A 425 0.15 -35.84 -11.01
C ALA A 425 -0.43 -37.21 -11.37
N ASN A 426 -1.36 -37.75 -10.59
CA ASN A 426 -1.99 -39.05 -10.77
C ASN A 426 -3.31 -38.99 -11.56
N ALA A 427 -3.80 -37.82 -11.93
CA ALA A 427 -5.02 -37.57 -12.70
C ALA A 427 -4.69 -37.24 -14.17
#